data_18c896d0bbb615820e77fe1cedccf0c5
#
_entry.id   18c896d0bbb615820e77fe1cedccf0c5
#
_cell.length_a   1.000
_cell.length_b   1.000
_cell.length_c   1.000
_cell.angle_alpha   90.00
_cell.angle_beta   90.00
_cell.angle_gamma   90.00
#
_symmetry.space_group_name_H-M   'P 1'
#
loop_
_entity.id
_entity.type
_entity.pdbx_description
1 polymer ?
#
loop_
_entity_poly.entity_id
_entity_poly.type
_entity_poly.pdbx_seq_one_letter_code
_entity_poly.pdbx_strand_id
1 'polypeptide(L)'
;MVEKIMAYQFSKRFKKEYKNLPIKIQKAFDKKLTLFLKDMSHTSLRVKRIQGTNDRWEGSITMKYRFTFEFLQDVVFFRTVGTHDTLKR
;
A
#
# COMPACT_ATOMS: atom_id res chain seq x y z
N MET A 1 12.63 13.59 -3.47
CA MET A 1 11.88 12.34 -3.55
C MET A 1 12.73 11.18 -3.08
N VAL A 2 12.17 10.31 -2.28
CA VAL A 2 12.93 9.16 -1.76
C VAL A 2 13.08 8.12 -2.86
N GLU A 3 14.30 7.87 -3.28
CA GLU A 3 14.57 6.86 -4.32
C GLU A 3 14.57 5.46 -3.75
N LYS A 4 14.86 5.35 -2.45
CA LYS A 4 14.99 4.07 -1.80
C LYS A 4 14.30 4.12 -0.45
N ILE A 5 13.45 3.15 -0.20
CA ILE A 5 12.74 3.05 1.07
C ILE A 5 13.64 2.34 2.07
N MET A 6 13.99 3.03 3.16
CA MET A 6 14.90 2.49 4.15
C MET A 6 14.21 1.56 5.14
N ALA A 7 12.92 1.80 5.41
CA ALA A 7 12.18 0.98 6.37
C ALA A 7 10.70 1.08 6.08
N TYR A 8 9.96 0.08 6.55
CA TYR A 8 8.50 0.11 6.43
C TYR A 8 7.88 -0.59 7.63
N GLN A 9 6.63 -0.23 7.92
CA GLN A 9 5.86 -0.79 9.01
C GLN A 9 4.42 -0.97 8.58
N PHE A 10 3.71 -1.88 9.26
CA PHE A 10 2.30 -2.12 9.04
C PHE A 10 1.51 -1.73 10.29
N SER A 11 0.39 -1.03 10.10
CA SER A 11 -0.50 -0.74 11.21
C SER A 11 -1.14 -2.03 11.71
N LYS A 12 -1.68 -1.99 12.92
CA LYS A 12 -2.42 -3.13 13.46
C LYS A 12 -3.62 -3.46 12.57
N ARG A 13 -4.29 -2.42 12.08
CA ARG A 13 -5.43 -2.58 11.16
C ARG A 13 -5.00 -3.28 9.87
N PHE A 14 -3.87 -2.85 9.30
CA PHE A 14 -3.37 -3.46 8.07
C PHE A 14 -3.10 -4.96 8.27
N LYS A 15 -2.45 -5.30 9.37
CA LYS A 15 -2.12 -6.70 9.66
C LYS A 15 -3.38 -7.55 9.75
N LYS A 16 -4.42 -7.03 10.39
CA LYS A 16 -5.70 -7.71 10.52
C LYS A 16 -6.38 -7.86 9.16
N GLU A 17 -6.41 -6.79 8.40
CA GLU A 17 -7.03 -6.79 7.07
C GLU A 17 -6.29 -7.72 6.10
N TYR A 18 -4.96 -7.74 6.18
CA TYR A 18 -4.16 -8.62 5.35
C TYR A 18 -4.50 -10.08 5.59
N LYS A 19 -4.64 -10.47 6.86
CA LYS A 19 -5.00 -11.84 7.21
C LYS A 19 -6.35 -12.26 6.64
N ASN A 20 -7.23 -11.31 6.44
CA ASN A 20 -8.58 -11.58 5.91
C ASN A 20 -8.63 -11.55 4.38
N LEU A 21 -7.53 -11.22 3.72
CA LEU A 21 -7.49 -11.25 2.26
C LEU A 21 -7.47 -12.69 1.75
N PRO A 22 -8.08 -12.95 0.57
CA PRO A 22 -7.87 -14.24 -0.08
C PRO A 22 -6.38 -14.51 -0.26
N ILE A 23 -5.99 -15.77 -0.14
CA ILE A 23 -4.57 -16.16 -0.27
C ILE A 23 -3.96 -15.63 -1.56
N LYS A 24 -4.70 -15.70 -2.64
CA LYS A 24 -4.23 -15.21 -3.94
C LYS A 24 -3.87 -13.73 -3.89
N ILE A 25 -4.67 -12.95 -3.16
CA ILE A 25 -4.44 -11.51 -3.04
C ILE A 25 -3.28 -11.24 -2.09
N GLN A 26 -3.14 -12.01 -1.03
CA GLN A 26 -1.97 -11.90 -0.15
C GLN A 26 -0.67 -12.09 -0.94
N LYS A 27 -0.62 -13.12 -1.77
CA LYS A 27 0.56 -13.38 -2.60
C LYS A 27 0.80 -12.28 -3.61
N ALA A 28 -0.28 -11.74 -4.19
CA ALA A 28 -0.15 -10.63 -5.13
C ALA A 28 0.39 -9.39 -4.42
N PHE A 29 -0.08 -9.11 -3.20
CA PHE A 29 0.45 -7.99 -2.43
C PHE A 29 1.93 -8.20 -2.12
N ASP A 30 2.33 -9.41 -1.71
CA ASP A 30 3.72 -9.68 -1.37
C ASP A 30 4.65 -9.36 -2.55
N LYS A 31 4.23 -9.70 -3.76
CA LYS A 31 4.99 -9.37 -4.96
C LYS A 31 5.03 -7.86 -5.20
N LYS A 32 3.88 -7.20 -5.02
CA LYS A 32 3.81 -5.74 -5.20
C LYS A 32 4.66 -5.02 -4.15
N LEU A 33 4.70 -5.53 -2.94
CA LEU A 33 5.52 -4.96 -1.88
C LEU A 33 7.00 -5.02 -2.27
N THR A 34 7.47 -6.14 -2.78
CA THR A 34 8.84 -6.26 -3.21
C THR A 34 9.16 -5.23 -4.29
N LEU A 35 8.26 -5.09 -5.26
CA LEU A 35 8.43 -4.10 -6.32
C LEU A 35 8.39 -2.68 -5.76
N PHE A 36 7.46 -2.41 -4.85
CA PHE A 36 7.31 -1.10 -4.23
C PHE A 36 8.59 -0.67 -3.51
N LEU A 37 9.21 -1.60 -2.79
CA LEU A 37 10.44 -1.30 -2.06
C LEU A 37 11.62 -1.02 -2.99
N LYS A 38 11.60 -1.57 -4.19
CA LYS A 38 12.64 -1.32 -5.18
C LYS A 38 12.38 -0.06 -5.99
N ASP A 39 11.13 0.15 -6.37
CA ASP A 39 10.76 1.25 -7.27
C ASP A 39 9.29 1.59 -7.05
N MET A 40 9.03 2.46 -6.08
CA MET A 40 7.65 2.82 -5.77
C MET A 40 6.96 3.60 -6.88
N SER A 41 7.72 4.09 -7.87
CA SER A 41 7.14 4.79 -9.01
C SER A 41 6.78 3.87 -10.16
N HIS A 42 6.98 2.56 -10.00
CA HIS A 42 6.66 1.60 -11.06
C HIS A 42 5.19 1.71 -11.45
N THR A 43 4.92 1.74 -12.76
CA THR A 43 3.57 2.01 -13.26
C THR A 43 2.53 0.97 -12.83
N SER A 44 2.93 -0.29 -12.64
CA SER A 44 1.99 -1.34 -12.23
C SER A 44 1.45 -1.15 -10.82
N LEU A 45 2.12 -0.33 -10.00
CA LEU A 45 1.67 -0.04 -8.63
C LEU A 45 0.59 1.02 -8.61
N ARG A 46 0.52 1.87 -9.63
CA ARG A 46 -0.46 2.96 -9.74
C ARG A 46 -0.55 3.79 -8.47
N VAL A 47 0.62 4.14 -7.94
CA VAL A 47 0.70 4.96 -6.73
C VAL A 47 0.17 6.36 -7.03
N LYS A 48 -0.73 6.82 -6.17
CA LYS A 48 -1.28 8.17 -6.30
C LYS A 48 -1.65 8.70 -4.93
N ARG A 49 -1.67 10.03 -4.81
CA ARG A 49 -2.10 10.67 -3.58
C ARG A 49 -3.62 10.54 -3.44
N ILE A 50 -4.08 10.24 -2.24
CA ILE A 50 -5.51 10.18 -1.96
C ILE A 50 -6.05 11.61 -1.89
N GLN A 51 -7.05 11.88 -2.72
CA GLN A 51 -7.65 13.21 -2.82
C GLN A 51 -8.26 13.61 -1.47
N GLY A 52 -8.05 14.87 -1.10
CA GLY A 52 -8.54 15.38 0.17
C GLY A 52 -7.58 15.17 1.34
N THR A 53 -6.41 14.59 1.08
CA THR A 53 -5.38 14.41 2.09
C THR A 53 -4.07 14.99 1.62
N ASN A 54 -3.18 15.29 2.56
CA ASN A 54 -1.87 15.83 2.23
C ASN A 54 -0.77 14.78 2.22
N ASP A 55 -0.97 13.70 2.98
CA ASP A 55 0.11 12.77 3.28
C ASP A 55 -0.27 11.31 3.06
N ARG A 56 -1.45 11.06 2.53
CA ARG A 56 -1.91 9.69 2.32
C ARG A 56 -1.87 9.31 0.85
N TRP A 57 -1.45 8.08 0.60
CA TRP A 57 -1.23 7.57 -0.73
C TRP A 57 -1.91 6.22 -0.87
N GLU A 58 -2.15 5.84 -2.11
CA GLU A 58 -2.79 4.59 -2.47
C GLU A 58 -1.97 3.89 -3.52
N GLY A 59 -1.85 2.56 -3.39
CA GLY A 59 -1.25 1.72 -4.42
C GLY A 59 -2.20 0.59 -4.78
N SER A 60 -2.02 0.01 -5.96
CA SER A 60 -2.86 -1.08 -6.47
C SER A 60 -2.19 -2.43 -6.27
N ILE A 61 -2.98 -3.41 -5.79
CA ILE A 61 -2.58 -4.81 -5.81
C ILE A 61 -3.13 -5.44 -7.10
N THR A 62 -4.43 -5.29 -7.30
CA THR A 62 -5.14 -5.64 -8.53
C THR A 62 -6.11 -4.49 -8.81
N MET A 63 -6.93 -4.61 -9.83
CA MET A 63 -7.92 -3.57 -10.11
C MET A 63 -8.90 -3.41 -8.96
N LYS A 64 -9.20 -4.50 -8.26
CA LYS A 64 -10.18 -4.50 -7.18
C LYS A 64 -9.58 -4.17 -5.83
N TYR A 65 -8.35 -4.59 -5.57
CA TYR A 65 -7.72 -4.46 -4.25
C TYR A 65 -6.66 -3.37 -4.25
N ARG A 66 -6.67 -2.59 -3.17
CA ARG A 66 -5.77 -1.45 -2.98
C ARG A 66 -5.15 -1.50 -1.59
N PHE A 67 -4.03 -0.80 -1.43
CA PHE A 67 -3.45 -0.57 -0.11
C PHE A 67 -3.18 0.93 0.04
N THR A 68 -3.21 1.40 1.28
CA THR A 68 -2.92 2.81 1.56
C THR A 68 -1.71 2.90 2.47
N PHE A 69 -0.99 4.00 2.34
CA PHE A 69 0.22 4.22 3.12
C PHE A 69 0.48 5.70 3.27
N GLU A 70 1.40 6.02 4.18
CA GLU A 70 1.90 7.37 4.35
C GLU A 70 3.39 7.33 4.66
N PHE A 71 4.05 8.47 4.48
CA PHE A 71 5.47 8.60 4.80
C PHE A 71 5.60 9.24 6.17
N LEU A 72 6.35 8.57 7.05
CA LEU A 72 6.70 9.10 8.36
C LEU A 72 8.22 9.19 8.39
N GLN A 73 8.75 10.34 7.97
CA GLN A 73 10.19 10.54 7.77
C GLN A 73 10.71 9.53 6.73
N ASP A 74 11.61 8.64 7.11
CA ASP A 74 12.18 7.66 6.20
C ASP A 74 11.41 6.34 6.17
N VAL A 75 10.30 6.26 6.91
CA VAL A 75 9.52 5.03 7.05
C VAL A 75 8.24 5.13 6.25
N VAL A 76 7.94 4.09 5.50
CA VAL A 76 6.62 3.95 4.86
C VAL A 76 5.72 3.19 5.83
N PHE A 77 4.61 3.80 6.19
CA PHE A 77 3.67 3.21 7.12
C PHE A 77 2.42 2.78 6.35
N PHE A 78 2.24 1.46 6.23
CA PHE A 78 1.07 0.89 5.54
C PHE A 78 -0.11 0.90 6.49
N ARG A 79 -1.19 1.55 6.09
CA ARG A 79 -2.32 1.82 6.97
C ARG A 79 -3.46 0.82 6.81
N THR A 80 -3.88 0.58 5.57
CA THR A 80 -5.04 -0.28 5.28
C THR A 80 -4.82 -1.04 3.99
N VAL A 81 -5.51 -2.17 3.87
CA VAL A 81 -5.53 -2.94 2.64
C VAL A 81 -6.90 -3.61 2.49
N GLY A 82 -7.44 -3.57 1.29
CA GLY A 82 -8.76 -4.15 1.04
C GLY A 82 -9.28 -3.76 -0.33
N THR A 83 -10.58 -3.93 -0.52
CA THR A 83 -11.20 -3.55 -1.78
C THR A 83 -11.28 -2.03 -1.88
N HIS A 84 -11.32 -1.54 -3.10
CA HIS A 84 -11.44 -0.12 -3.36
C HIS A 84 -12.66 0.49 -2.61
N ASP A 85 -13.78 -0.20 -2.64
CA ASP A 85 -14.97 0.30 -1.96
C ASP A 85 -14.80 0.37 -0.45
N THR A 86 -14.13 -0.61 0.12
CA THR A 86 -13.87 -0.64 1.57
C THR A 86 -12.99 0.54 1.98
N LEU A 87 -12.02 0.89 1.16
CA LEU A 87 -11.04 1.92 1.48
C LEU A 87 -11.52 3.34 1.21
N LYS A 88 -12.66 3.50 0.58
CA LYS A 88 -13.22 4.83 0.32
C LYS A 88 -13.71 5.55 1.57
N ARG A 89 -13.85 4.86 2.65
CA ARG A 89 -14.39 5.41 3.88
C ARG A 89 -13.35 6.04 4.77
#